data_cf8bcf27e7f334109534199853185e6d
#
_entry.id   cf8bcf27e7f334109534199853185e6d
#
_cell.length_a   1.000
_cell.length_b   1.000
_cell.length_c   1.000
_cell.angle_alpha   90.00
_cell.angle_beta   90.00
_cell.angle_gamma   90.00
#
_symmetry.space_group_name_H-M   'P 1'
#
loop_
_entity.id
_entity.type
_entity.pdbx_description
1 polymer ?
#
loop_
_entity_poly.entity_id
_entity_poly.type
_entity_poly.pdbx_seq_one_letter_code
_entity_poly.pdbx_strand_id
1 'polypeptide(L)'
;MSKPIRAKISAVGTYVPPRVLTNSDLEKMVDTNNEWIMERVGIRERHVVDKGVAASDLAVEAVKKLRASYPFDLQEVDLIVVGTVTPDMMYPSTACLVQHKLGIENTWGFDVSAGCSGFLYALNTGVKFVESGQYKKVLVIGSDVNSSMTDYTDRAVCIIFGDGAGAVLLEPSEDGEVGVVDHVAQIEGMGGQFLCLPGGEVCTRPRTRRSIRKCIISIRMAGTSSSMR
;
A
#
# COMPACT_ATOMS: atom_id res chain seq x y z
N MET A 1 14.78 31.63 -19.22
CA MET A 1 14.52 30.20 -18.95
C MET A 1 13.26 30.13 -18.11
N SER A 2 12.25 29.35 -18.51
CA SER A 2 11.06 29.11 -17.68
C SER A 2 11.48 28.46 -16.35
N LYS A 3 10.86 28.87 -15.23
CA LYS A 3 11.08 28.20 -13.95
C LYS A 3 10.72 26.71 -14.09
N PRO A 4 11.44 25.80 -13.44
CA PRO A 4 11.12 24.37 -13.45
C PRO A 4 9.75 24.17 -12.78
N ILE A 5 8.91 23.34 -13.39
CA ILE A 5 7.63 22.94 -12.80
C ILE A 5 7.99 22.00 -11.64
N ARG A 6 7.44 22.27 -10.45
CA ARG A 6 7.51 21.37 -9.30
C ARG A 6 6.14 20.78 -9.02
N ALA A 7 6.11 19.53 -8.60
CA ALA A 7 4.90 18.88 -8.12
C ALA A 7 4.71 19.15 -6.63
N LYS A 8 3.56 19.70 -6.24
CA LYS A 8 3.16 19.85 -4.84
C LYS A 8 2.12 18.81 -4.46
N ILE A 9 2.12 18.40 -3.20
CA ILE A 9 1.01 17.65 -2.60
C ILE A 9 -0.06 18.67 -2.20
N SER A 10 -1.15 18.72 -2.94
CA SER A 10 -2.25 19.67 -2.69
C SER A 10 -3.22 19.17 -1.64
N ALA A 11 -3.42 17.86 -1.56
CA ALA A 11 -4.36 17.25 -0.64
C ALA A 11 -3.93 15.83 -0.25
N VAL A 12 -4.39 15.41 0.93
CA VAL A 12 -4.18 14.06 1.48
C VAL A 12 -5.50 13.52 2.00
N GLY A 13 -5.76 12.25 1.78
CA GLY A 13 -6.88 11.52 2.36
C GLY A 13 -6.44 10.14 2.83
N THR A 14 -7.03 9.66 3.92
CA THR A 14 -6.69 8.35 4.48
C THR A 14 -7.94 7.57 4.82
N TYR A 15 -7.86 6.26 4.74
CA TYR A 15 -8.91 5.37 5.18
C TYR A 15 -8.34 4.12 5.82
N VAL A 16 -8.93 3.73 6.94
CA VAL A 16 -8.71 2.44 7.59
C VAL A 16 -10.06 1.76 7.81
N PRO A 17 -10.16 0.43 7.67
CA PRO A 17 -11.39 -0.29 7.92
C PRO A 17 -11.88 -0.10 9.37
N PRO A 18 -13.20 -0.15 9.62
CA PRO A 18 -13.74 0.05 10.97
C PRO A 18 -13.47 -1.12 11.92
N ARG A 19 -13.28 -2.34 11.39
CA ARG A 19 -13.03 -3.52 12.20
C ARG A 19 -11.63 -3.49 12.75
N VAL A 20 -11.51 -3.67 14.08
CA VAL A 20 -10.24 -3.66 14.81
C VAL A 20 -9.91 -5.06 15.31
N LEU A 21 -8.67 -5.47 15.14
CA LEU A 21 -8.05 -6.66 15.71
C LEU A 21 -7.05 -6.23 16.78
N THR A 22 -7.38 -6.46 18.04
CA THR A 22 -6.59 -6.06 19.20
C THR A 22 -5.50 -7.09 19.53
N ASN A 23 -4.51 -6.71 20.39
CA ASN A 23 -3.55 -7.67 20.92
C ASN A 23 -4.25 -8.76 21.73
N SER A 24 -5.29 -8.42 22.49
CA SER A 24 -6.09 -9.39 23.24
C SER A 24 -6.87 -10.39 22.37
N ASP A 25 -7.18 -10.02 21.13
CA ASP A 25 -7.75 -10.99 20.18
C ASP A 25 -6.69 -11.93 19.63
N LEU A 26 -5.48 -11.44 19.40
CA LEU A 26 -4.35 -12.28 18.97
C LEU A 26 -3.90 -13.27 20.04
N GLU A 27 -4.00 -12.93 21.33
CA GLU A 27 -3.73 -13.84 22.45
C GLU A 27 -4.63 -15.10 22.44
N LYS A 28 -5.84 -14.98 21.87
CA LYS A 28 -6.76 -16.12 21.70
C LYS A 28 -6.43 -16.98 20.49
N MET A 29 -5.57 -16.49 19.59
CA MET A 29 -5.28 -17.15 18.31
C MET A 29 -3.90 -17.81 18.29
N VAL A 30 -2.90 -17.18 18.93
CA VAL A 30 -1.51 -17.63 18.94
C VAL A 30 -0.88 -17.44 20.32
N ASP A 31 0.20 -18.15 20.60
CA ASP A 31 0.96 -18.03 21.87
C ASP A 31 1.71 -16.69 21.92
N THR A 32 1.03 -15.64 22.40
CA THR A 32 1.53 -14.27 22.51
C THR A 32 0.83 -13.55 23.68
N ASN A 33 1.30 -12.34 24.01
CA ASN A 33 0.63 -11.43 24.91
C ASN A 33 0.88 -9.96 24.51
N ASN A 34 0.07 -9.04 25.07
CA ASN A 34 0.17 -7.63 24.78
C ASN A 34 1.54 -7.03 25.05
N GLU A 35 2.16 -7.40 26.18
CA GLU A 35 3.48 -6.89 26.60
C GLU A 35 4.55 -7.27 25.57
N TRP A 36 4.56 -8.52 25.15
CA TRP A 36 5.50 -9.03 24.15
C TRP A 36 5.32 -8.34 22.79
N ILE A 37 4.06 -8.15 22.35
CA ILE A 37 3.76 -7.45 21.08
C ILE A 37 4.21 -5.98 21.16
N MET A 38 3.90 -5.30 22.26
CA MET A 38 4.27 -3.90 22.46
C MET A 38 5.78 -3.71 22.50
N GLU A 39 6.52 -4.60 23.17
CA GLU A 39 7.98 -4.54 23.20
C GLU A 39 8.61 -4.77 21.82
N ARG A 40 8.05 -5.68 21.02
CA ARG A 40 8.60 -6.08 19.72
C ARG A 40 8.28 -5.12 18.59
N VAL A 41 7.05 -4.65 18.51
CA VAL A 41 6.54 -3.87 17.36
C VAL A 41 5.81 -2.58 17.73
N GLY A 42 5.47 -2.38 19.01
CA GLY A 42 4.76 -1.19 19.48
C GLY A 42 3.31 -1.05 18.98
N ILE A 43 2.75 -2.10 18.38
CA ILE A 43 1.42 -2.06 17.76
C ILE A 43 0.38 -2.52 18.76
N ARG A 44 -0.65 -1.68 19.01
CA ARG A 44 -1.75 -1.99 19.94
C ARG A 44 -2.91 -2.70 19.26
N GLU A 45 -3.21 -2.30 18.02
CA GLU A 45 -4.35 -2.79 17.27
C GLU A 45 -4.09 -2.73 15.76
N ARG A 46 -4.82 -3.52 14.98
CA ARG A 46 -4.79 -3.55 13.50
C ARG A 46 -6.19 -3.33 13.00
N HIS A 47 -6.33 -2.44 12.04
CA HIS A 47 -7.55 -2.35 11.27
C HIS A 47 -7.54 -3.43 10.19
N VAL A 48 -8.63 -4.17 10.04
CA VAL A 48 -8.72 -5.26 9.07
C VAL A 48 -10.06 -5.19 8.35
N VAL A 49 -10.05 -5.54 7.06
CA VAL A 49 -11.27 -5.53 6.25
C VAL A 49 -12.21 -6.68 6.60
N ASP A 50 -13.48 -6.50 6.29
CA ASP A 50 -14.44 -7.59 6.21
C ASP A 50 -14.26 -8.38 4.92
N LYS A 51 -14.80 -9.61 4.90
CA LYS A 51 -14.71 -10.48 3.74
C LYS A 51 -15.34 -9.83 2.51
N GLY A 52 -14.60 -9.81 1.41
CA GLY A 52 -15.04 -9.27 0.12
C GLY A 52 -14.68 -7.81 -0.13
N VAL A 53 -14.06 -7.13 0.85
CA VAL A 53 -13.48 -5.79 0.67
C VAL A 53 -12.05 -5.95 0.17
N ALA A 54 -11.68 -5.18 -0.85
CA ALA A 54 -10.39 -5.27 -1.54
C ALA A 54 -9.62 -3.94 -1.50
N ALA A 55 -8.39 -3.95 -2.01
CA ALA A 55 -7.52 -2.78 -2.00
C ALA A 55 -8.12 -1.58 -2.75
N SER A 56 -8.81 -1.82 -3.86
CA SER A 56 -9.47 -0.74 -4.60
C SER A 56 -10.62 -0.09 -3.83
N ASP A 57 -11.31 -0.83 -2.93
CA ASP A 57 -12.36 -0.26 -2.08
C ASP A 57 -11.79 0.71 -1.05
N LEU A 58 -10.69 0.31 -0.38
CA LEU A 58 -9.98 1.18 0.55
C LEU A 58 -9.43 2.43 -0.15
N ALA A 59 -8.85 2.26 -1.34
CA ALA A 59 -8.33 3.33 -2.17
C ALA A 59 -9.42 4.38 -2.49
N VAL A 60 -10.61 3.91 -2.90
CA VAL A 60 -11.78 4.77 -3.19
C VAL A 60 -12.20 5.57 -1.96
N GLU A 61 -12.26 4.94 -0.78
CA GLU A 61 -12.62 5.63 0.46
C GLU A 61 -11.57 6.68 0.85
N ALA A 62 -10.28 6.40 0.66
CA ALA A 62 -9.21 7.38 0.88
C ALA A 62 -9.36 8.60 -0.06
N VAL A 63 -9.68 8.39 -1.35
CA VAL A 63 -9.93 9.47 -2.31
C VAL A 63 -11.18 10.27 -1.94
N LYS A 64 -12.26 9.62 -1.47
CA LYS A 64 -13.46 10.33 -0.98
C LYS A 64 -13.13 11.23 0.21
N LYS A 65 -12.30 10.77 1.15
CA LYS A 65 -11.83 11.58 2.29
C LYS A 65 -10.98 12.76 1.83
N LEU A 66 -10.09 12.53 0.87
CA LEU A 66 -9.27 13.57 0.26
C LEU A 66 -10.18 14.66 -0.35
N ARG A 67 -11.16 14.28 -1.16
CA ARG A 67 -12.10 15.21 -1.79
C ARG A 67 -12.99 15.96 -0.78
N ALA A 68 -13.30 15.36 0.33
CA ALA A 68 -14.09 16.02 1.38
C ALA A 68 -13.31 17.19 2.03
N SER A 69 -11.99 17.10 2.11
CA SER A 69 -11.11 18.14 2.66
C SER A 69 -10.63 19.15 1.58
N TYR A 70 -10.52 18.70 0.34
CA TYR A 70 -10.04 19.49 -0.79
C TYR A 70 -10.91 19.18 -2.02
N PRO A 71 -12.02 19.90 -2.23
CA PRO A 71 -12.94 19.66 -3.34
C PRO A 71 -12.30 19.95 -4.71
N PHE A 72 -12.39 18.99 -5.63
CA PHE A 72 -11.99 19.12 -7.03
C PHE A 72 -12.87 18.22 -7.90
N ASP A 73 -12.89 18.47 -9.20
CA ASP A 73 -13.59 17.61 -10.14
C ASP A 73 -12.73 16.36 -10.44
N LEU A 74 -13.31 15.19 -10.22
CA LEU A 74 -12.65 13.91 -10.53
C LEU A 74 -12.36 13.76 -12.03
N GLN A 75 -13.16 14.40 -12.90
CA GLN A 75 -12.94 14.35 -14.34
C GLN A 75 -11.69 15.12 -14.80
N GLU A 76 -11.10 15.93 -13.91
CA GLU A 76 -9.82 16.61 -14.17
C GLU A 76 -8.60 15.76 -13.82
N VAL A 77 -8.78 14.54 -13.31
CA VAL A 77 -7.67 13.65 -12.97
C VAL A 77 -7.07 13.06 -14.25
N ASP A 78 -5.83 13.42 -14.52
CA ASP A 78 -5.09 12.98 -15.71
C ASP A 78 -4.51 11.57 -15.57
N LEU A 79 -4.13 11.18 -14.34
CA LEU A 79 -3.41 9.93 -14.08
C LEU A 79 -3.70 9.41 -12.66
N ILE A 80 -3.83 8.08 -12.55
CA ILE A 80 -3.92 7.37 -11.27
C ILE A 80 -2.73 6.40 -11.16
N VAL A 81 -1.93 6.54 -10.09
CA VAL A 81 -0.84 5.61 -9.77
C VAL A 81 -1.11 4.96 -8.42
N VAL A 82 -1.21 3.65 -8.39
CA VAL A 82 -1.48 2.89 -7.16
C VAL A 82 -0.27 2.07 -6.74
N GLY A 83 0.24 2.31 -5.54
CA GLY A 83 1.23 1.45 -4.90
C GLY A 83 0.51 0.36 -4.10
N THR A 84 0.62 -0.89 -4.53
CA THR A 84 0.03 -2.04 -3.83
C THR A 84 0.80 -3.33 -4.08
N VAL A 85 0.77 -4.24 -3.11
CA VAL A 85 1.22 -5.64 -3.24
C VAL A 85 0.09 -6.63 -3.00
N THR A 86 -1.11 -6.12 -2.72
CA THR A 86 -2.34 -6.87 -2.51
C THR A 86 -3.44 -6.42 -3.48
N PRO A 87 -3.18 -6.42 -4.81
CA PRO A 87 -4.19 -6.01 -5.76
C PRO A 87 -5.44 -6.88 -5.63
N ASP A 88 -6.59 -6.35 -6.00
CA ASP A 88 -7.86 -7.09 -6.01
C ASP A 88 -7.74 -8.39 -6.83
N MET A 89 -6.99 -8.33 -7.92
CA MET A 89 -6.70 -9.44 -8.85
C MET A 89 -5.47 -9.13 -9.70
N MET A 90 -4.97 -10.14 -10.43
CA MET A 90 -3.79 -9.97 -11.29
C MET A 90 -4.02 -8.96 -12.43
N TYR A 91 -5.22 -8.90 -12.96
CA TYR A 91 -5.72 -7.95 -13.97
C TYR A 91 -7.25 -7.91 -13.93
N PRO A 92 -7.89 -6.74 -14.18
CA PRO A 92 -7.25 -5.45 -14.45
C PRO A 92 -6.47 -4.93 -13.23
N SER A 93 -5.65 -3.87 -13.43
CA SER A 93 -4.91 -3.21 -12.35
C SER A 93 -5.86 -2.59 -11.31
N THR A 94 -5.37 -2.42 -10.09
CA THR A 94 -6.11 -1.72 -9.02
C THR A 94 -6.45 -0.30 -9.44
N ALA A 95 -5.54 0.39 -10.14
CA ALA A 95 -5.79 1.72 -10.69
C ALA A 95 -6.99 1.75 -11.64
N CYS A 96 -7.15 0.72 -12.49
CA CYS A 96 -8.32 0.58 -13.37
C CYS A 96 -9.62 0.41 -12.58
N LEU A 97 -9.60 -0.41 -11.53
CA LEU A 97 -10.77 -0.62 -10.66
C LEU A 97 -11.14 0.66 -9.88
N VAL A 98 -10.15 1.39 -9.40
CA VAL A 98 -10.33 2.68 -8.73
C VAL A 98 -10.95 3.70 -9.68
N GLN A 99 -10.43 3.79 -10.90
CA GLN A 99 -10.97 4.65 -11.96
C GLN A 99 -12.47 4.39 -12.17
N HIS A 100 -12.83 3.12 -12.38
CA HIS A 100 -14.21 2.69 -12.58
C HIS A 100 -15.11 3.02 -11.38
N LYS A 101 -14.67 2.66 -10.16
CA LYS A 101 -15.43 2.89 -8.91
C LYS A 101 -15.63 4.37 -8.59
N LEU A 102 -14.71 5.25 -9.00
CA LEU A 102 -14.82 6.69 -8.86
C LEU A 102 -15.61 7.37 -9.99
N GLY A 103 -15.92 6.64 -11.08
CA GLY A 103 -16.64 7.16 -12.23
C GLY A 103 -15.82 8.17 -13.04
N ILE A 104 -14.50 8.03 -13.09
CA ILE A 104 -13.63 8.92 -13.89
C ILE A 104 -13.59 8.39 -15.32
N GLU A 105 -13.92 9.23 -16.31
CA GLU A 105 -14.04 8.77 -17.70
C GLU A 105 -12.71 8.84 -18.47
N ASN A 106 -12.03 9.99 -18.40
CA ASN A 106 -10.89 10.32 -19.26
C ASN A 106 -9.57 10.34 -18.48
N THR A 107 -9.20 9.21 -17.89
CA THR A 107 -7.91 9.05 -17.21
C THR A 107 -7.31 7.69 -17.54
N TRP A 108 -6.04 7.55 -17.31
CA TRP A 108 -5.35 6.26 -17.34
C TRP A 108 -4.60 6.02 -16.03
N GLY A 109 -4.09 4.82 -15.84
CA GLY A 109 -3.41 4.50 -14.60
C GLY A 109 -2.75 3.15 -14.62
N PHE A 110 -1.93 2.89 -13.61
CA PHE A 110 -1.22 1.65 -13.41
C PHE A 110 -0.85 1.42 -11.95
N ASP A 111 -0.50 0.18 -11.63
CA ASP A 111 -0.05 -0.21 -10.30
C ASP A 111 1.48 -0.28 -10.25
N VAL A 112 2.03 0.08 -9.07
CA VAL A 112 3.44 -0.05 -8.73
C VAL A 112 3.57 -1.09 -7.62
N SER A 113 4.25 -2.20 -7.91
CA SER A 113 4.52 -3.27 -6.94
C SER A 113 5.96 -3.13 -6.43
N ALA A 114 6.12 -2.61 -5.21
CA ALA A 114 7.43 -2.44 -4.58
C ALA A 114 7.37 -2.64 -3.04
N GLY A 115 6.48 -3.52 -2.57
CA GLY A 115 6.31 -3.79 -1.14
C GLY A 115 6.01 -2.52 -0.35
N CYS A 116 6.60 -2.41 0.85
CA CYS A 116 6.43 -1.27 1.75
C CYS A 116 6.89 0.07 1.15
N SER A 117 7.74 0.06 0.11
CA SER A 117 8.18 1.24 -0.62
C SER A 117 7.25 1.64 -1.78
N GLY A 118 6.20 0.85 -2.05
CA GLY A 118 5.31 1.02 -3.20
C GLY A 118 4.71 2.41 -3.29
N PHE A 119 4.19 2.95 -2.18
CA PHE A 119 3.66 4.32 -2.15
C PHE A 119 4.72 5.38 -2.50
N LEU A 120 5.94 5.27 -1.96
CA LEU A 120 7.00 6.23 -2.24
C LEU A 120 7.45 6.18 -3.71
N TYR A 121 7.48 4.99 -4.31
CA TYR A 121 7.80 4.84 -5.73
C TYR A 121 6.66 5.37 -6.61
N ALA A 122 5.40 5.11 -6.25
CA ALA A 122 4.25 5.68 -6.91
C ALA A 122 4.22 7.21 -6.81
N LEU A 123 4.53 7.76 -5.61
CA LEU A 123 4.62 9.20 -5.38
C LEU A 123 5.68 9.85 -6.28
N ASN A 124 6.91 9.29 -6.26
CA ASN A 124 7.98 9.82 -7.08
C ASN A 124 7.68 9.73 -8.58
N THR A 125 7.03 8.64 -9.00
CA THR A 125 6.55 8.49 -10.39
C THR A 125 5.54 9.57 -10.74
N GLY A 126 4.52 9.79 -9.90
CA GLY A 126 3.51 10.83 -10.10
C GLY A 126 4.13 12.24 -10.15
N VAL A 127 5.12 12.51 -9.28
CA VAL A 127 5.89 13.77 -9.29
C VAL A 127 6.52 14.02 -10.67
N LYS A 128 7.16 13.01 -11.27
CA LYS A 128 7.80 13.17 -12.59
C LYS A 128 6.79 13.40 -13.71
N PHE A 129 5.58 12.84 -13.61
CA PHE A 129 4.51 13.16 -14.55
C PHE A 129 4.06 14.62 -14.45
N VAL A 130 3.87 15.16 -13.24
CA VAL A 130 3.54 16.58 -13.06
C VAL A 130 4.68 17.49 -13.55
N GLU A 131 5.93 17.17 -13.16
CA GLU A 131 7.13 17.94 -13.55
C GLU A 131 7.36 17.94 -15.07
N SER A 132 6.84 16.96 -15.82
CA SER A 132 6.88 16.95 -17.28
C SER A 132 6.09 18.09 -17.92
N GLY A 133 5.17 18.70 -17.16
CA GLY A 133 4.27 19.77 -17.64
C GLY A 133 3.04 19.26 -18.42
N GLN A 134 2.93 17.95 -18.66
CA GLN A 134 1.81 17.36 -19.41
C GLN A 134 0.61 17.02 -18.52
N TYR A 135 0.84 16.76 -17.23
CA TYR A 135 -0.16 16.32 -16.26
C TYR A 135 -0.38 17.38 -15.20
N LYS A 136 -1.62 17.71 -14.94
CA LYS A 136 -2.01 18.76 -13.98
C LYS A 136 -2.55 18.20 -12.67
N LYS A 137 -3.23 17.05 -12.72
CA LYS A 137 -3.80 16.39 -11.55
C LYS A 137 -3.46 14.90 -11.59
N VAL A 138 -2.60 14.47 -10.68
CA VAL A 138 -2.19 13.07 -10.54
C VAL A 138 -2.61 12.56 -9.17
N LEU A 139 -3.47 11.55 -9.15
CA LEU A 139 -3.80 10.82 -7.93
C LEU A 139 -2.75 9.74 -7.68
N VAL A 140 -2.09 9.81 -6.54
CA VAL A 140 -1.18 8.76 -6.06
C VAL A 140 -1.79 8.11 -4.83
N ILE A 141 -1.93 6.79 -4.85
CA ILE A 141 -2.62 6.02 -3.82
C ILE A 141 -1.71 4.90 -3.36
N GLY A 142 -1.60 4.71 -2.05
CA GLY A 142 -1.09 3.47 -1.45
C GLY A 142 -2.25 2.74 -0.82
N SER A 143 -2.45 1.46 -1.14
CA SER A 143 -3.56 0.68 -0.60
C SER A 143 -3.19 -0.79 -0.51
N ASP A 144 -3.29 -1.36 0.69
CA ASP A 144 -3.03 -2.78 0.90
C ASP A 144 -4.07 -3.42 1.84
N VAL A 145 -4.41 -4.67 1.52
CA VAL A 145 -5.20 -5.58 2.34
C VAL A 145 -4.30 -6.75 2.79
N ASN A 146 -3.35 -6.44 3.66
CA ASN A 146 -2.37 -7.42 4.12
C ASN A 146 -3.01 -8.54 4.97
N SER A 147 -4.16 -8.29 5.60
CA SER A 147 -4.91 -9.30 6.34
C SER A 147 -5.32 -10.49 5.47
N SER A 148 -5.47 -10.30 4.16
CA SER A 148 -5.81 -11.35 3.20
C SER A 148 -4.68 -12.37 2.97
N MET A 149 -3.44 -11.98 3.25
CA MET A 149 -2.22 -12.77 3.05
C MET A 149 -1.58 -13.20 4.38
N THR A 150 -2.01 -12.64 5.51
CA THR A 150 -1.43 -12.89 6.82
C THR A 150 -1.79 -14.29 7.32
N ASP A 151 -0.78 -15.06 7.72
CA ASP A 151 -0.99 -16.30 8.46
C ASP A 151 -1.23 -16.01 9.94
N TYR A 152 -2.48 -16.14 10.35
CA TYR A 152 -2.88 -15.95 11.75
C TYR A 152 -2.53 -17.14 12.67
N THR A 153 -1.75 -18.11 12.20
CA THR A 153 -1.14 -19.17 13.03
C THR A 153 0.34 -18.91 13.29
N ASP A 154 0.95 -17.95 12.59
CA ASP A 154 2.33 -17.52 12.80
C ASP A 154 2.38 -16.24 13.63
N ARG A 155 2.76 -16.36 14.92
CA ARG A 155 2.87 -15.21 15.83
C ARG A 155 3.89 -14.16 15.42
N ALA A 156 4.87 -14.51 14.59
CA ALA A 156 5.89 -13.57 14.14
C ALA A 156 5.36 -12.62 13.08
N VAL A 157 4.30 -13.01 12.36
CA VAL A 157 3.72 -12.29 11.23
C VAL A 157 2.40 -11.60 11.59
N CYS A 158 1.48 -12.33 12.25
CA CYS A 158 0.12 -11.87 12.51
C CYS A 158 0.03 -10.63 13.41
N ILE A 159 1.09 -10.34 14.14
CA ILE A 159 1.18 -9.18 15.04
C ILE A 159 1.52 -7.86 14.32
N ILE A 160 1.90 -7.90 13.03
CA ILE A 160 2.50 -6.74 12.34
C ILE A 160 1.48 -6.04 11.44
N PHE A 161 0.80 -6.80 10.57
CA PHE A 161 0.08 -6.24 9.45
C PHE A 161 -1.38 -5.93 9.73
N GLY A 162 -1.86 -4.86 9.12
CA GLY A 162 -3.25 -4.47 9.00
C GLY A 162 -3.53 -3.93 7.60
N ASP A 163 -4.72 -3.40 7.40
CA ASP A 163 -5.25 -2.95 6.12
C ASP A 163 -5.51 -1.44 6.15
N GLY A 164 -5.32 -0.78 5.04
CA GLY A 164 -5.57 0.64 4.92
C GLY A 164 -5.19 1.21 3.58
N ALA A 165 -5.60 2.46 3.35
CA ALA A 165 -5.23 3.23 2.18
C ALA A 165 -4.92 4.69 2.52
N GLY A 166 -4.02 5.28 1.75
CA GLY A 166 -3.76 6.70 1.71
C GLY A 166 -3.71 7.20 0.28
N ALA A 167 -4.24 8.39 0.04
CA ALA A 167 -4.23 9.03 -1.27
C ALA A 167 -3.69 10.45 -1.16
N VAL A 168 -2.94 10.89 -2.16
CA VAL A 168 -2.51 12.27 -2.32
C VAL A 168 -2.88 12.77 -3.71
N LEU A 169 -3.20 14.06 -3.81
CA LEU A 169 -3.35 14.77 -5.07
C LEU A 169 -2.07 15.56 -5.33
N LEU A 170 -1.44 15.30 -6.46
CA LEU A 170 -0.30 16.06 -6.96
C LEU A 170 -0.78 17.06 -8.01
N GLU A 171 -0.32 18.30 -7.89
CA GLU A 171 -0.57 19.38 -8.84
C GLU A 171 0.72 20.19 -9.08
N PRO A 172 0.83 20.93 -10.19
CA PRO A 172 1.92 21.87 -10.40
C PRO A 172 1.91 22.95 -9.31
N SER A 173 3.09 23.33 -8.81
CA SER A 173 3.24 24.50 -7.96
C SER A 173 3.12 25.78 -8.79
N GLU A 174 2.30 26.73 -8.36
CA GLU A 174 2.06 27.98 -9.07
C GLU A 174 3.30 28.87 -9.18
N ASP A 175 4.10 28.91 -8.12
CA ASP A 175 5.33 29.70 -8.04
C ASP A 175 6.60 28.89 -8.35
N GLY A 176 6.51 27.57 -8.41
CA GLY A 176 7.64 26.67 -8.60
C GLY A 176 8.58 26.58 -7.40
N GLU A 177 8.19 27.11 -6.23
CA GLU A 177 9.02 27.11 -5.03
C GLU A 177 8.64 25.99 -4.05
N VAL A 178 7.33 25.75 -3.90
CA VAL A 178 6.80 24.68 -3.04
C VAL A 178 6.67 23.40 -3.85
N GLY A 179 7.05 22.26 -3.27
CA GLY A 179 6.86 20.94 -3.90
C GLY A 179 7.84 19.91 -3.38
N VAL A 180 7.79 18.74 -4.00
CA VAL A 180 8.75 17.67 -3.74
C VAL A 180 10.11 18.11 -4.29
N VAL A 181 11.10 18.19 -3.41
CA VAL A 181 12.43 18.73 -3.75
C VAL A 181 13.35 17.63 -4.23
N ASP A 182 13.37 16.51 -3.53
CA ASP A 182 14.26 15.38 -3.81
C ASP A 182 13.72 14.09 -3.21
N HIS A 183 14.28 12.95 -3.62
CA HIS A 183 13.97 11.64 -3.05
C HIS A 183 15.23 10.77 -3.07
N VAL A 184 15.34 9.89 -2.10
CA VAL A 184 16.35 8.83 -2.07
C VAL A 184 15.64 7.49 -2.09
N ALA A 185 15.98 6.66 -3.06
CA ALA A 185 15.44 5.31 -3.19
C ALA A 185 16.60 4.32 -3.38
N GLN A 186 16.51 3.19 -2.68
CA GLN A 186 17.49 2.12 -2.76
C GLN A 186 16.77 0.78 -2.69
N ILE A 187 17.32 -0.22 -3.36
CA ILE A 187 16.85 -1.59 -3.34
C ILE A 187 17.98 -2.54 -2.90
N GLU A 188 17.62 -3.50 -2.04
CA GLU A 188 18.52 -4.56 -1.57
C GLU A 188 17.93 -5.92 -1.92
N GLY A 189 18.28 -6.43 -3.11
CA GLY A 189 17.71 -7.68 -3.64
C GLY A 189 18.08 -8.94 -2.82
N MET A 190 19.20 -8.93 -2.10
CA MET A 190 19.59 -10.03 -1.22
C MET A 190 18.64 -10.21 -0.04
N GLY A 191 17.91 -9.15 0.35
CA GLY A 191 16.92 -9.18 1.41
C GLY A 191 15.68 -10.01 1.10
N GLY A 192 15.43 -10.37 -0.17
CA GLY A 192 14.26 -11.14 -0.59
C GLY A 192 14.08 -12.49 0.11
N GLN A 193 15.15 -13.12 0.58
CA GLN A 193 15.09 -14.36 1.36
C GLN A 193 14.54 -14.18 2.78
N PHE A 194 14.52 -12.94 3.31
CA PHE A 194 14.10 -12.63 4.68
C PHE A 194 12.66 -12.15 4.75
N LEU A 195 12.14 -11.59 3.66
CA LEU A 195 10.76 -11.13 3.55
C LEU A 195 10.22 -11.50 2.16
N CYS A 196 9.45 -12.57 2.12
CA CYS A 196 8.85 -13.08 0.89
C CYS A 196 7.49 -13.71 1.16
N LEU A 197 6.66 -13.70 0.14
CA LEU A 197 5.41 -14.46 0.09
C LEU A 197 5.59 -15.60 -0.93
N PRO A 198 5.98 -16.82 -0.51
CA PRO A 198 6.14 -17.95 -1.41
C PRO A 198 4.77 -18.45 -1.86
N GLY A 199 4.33 -18.06 -3.03
CA GLY A 199 3.06 -18.49 -3.60
C GLY A 199 2.58 -17.56 -4.69
N GLY A 200 1.93 -18.12 -5.70
CA GLY A 200 1.55 -17.37 -6.90
C GLY A 200 2.71 -17.13 -7.88
N GLU A 201 3.90 -17.60 -7.58
CA GLU A 201 5.05 -17.54 -8.46
C GLU A 201 4.90 -18.47 -9.66
N VAL A 202 5.50 -18.08 -10.79
CA VAL A 202 5.53 -18.92 -12.02
C VAL A 202 6.22 -20.27 -11.74
N CYS A 203 7.19 -20.28 -10.80
CA CYS A 203 7.96 -21.47 -10.43
C CYS A 203 7.26 -22.38 -9.43
N THR A 204 6.30 -21.89 -8.65
CA THR A 204 5.62 -22.64 -7.59
C THR A 204 4.12 -22.71 -7.78
N ARG A 205 3.66 -22.90 -9.03
CA ARG A 205 2.22 -23.09 -9.29
C ARG A 205 1.66 -24.19 -8.39
N PRO A 206 0.68 -23.89 -7.53
CA PRO A 206 0.04 -24.92 -6.73
C PRO A 206 -0.64 -25.91 -7.67
N ARG A 207 -0.19 -27.16 -7.67
CA ARG A 207 -0.77 -28.23 -8.51
C ARG A 207 -2.17 -28.67 -8.06
N THR A 208 -2.65 -28.21 -6.91
CA THR A 208 -4.00 -28.53 -6.41
C THR A 208 -4.54 -27.41 -5.49
N ARG A 209 -5.89 -27.31 -5.39
CA ARG A 209 -6.61 -26.41 -4.47
C ARG A 209 -6.13 -26.50 -2.98
N ARG A 210 -5.48 -27.59 -2.60
CA ARG A 210 -4.96 -27.83 -1.24
C ARG A 210 -3.68 -27.05 -0.95
N SER A 211 -2.91 -26.64 -1.97
CA SER A 211 -1.66 -25.89 -1.81
C SER A 211 -1.88 -24.38 -1.71
N ILE A 212 -3.04 -23.86 -2.12
CA ILE A 212 -3.41 -22.44 -1.97
C ILE A 212 -3.55 -22.04 -0.50
N ARG A 213 -3.84 -23.01 0.40
CA ARG A 213 -3.94 -22.75 1.85
C ARG A 213 -2.58 -22.57 2.56
N LYS A 214 -1.47 -22.66 1.84
CA LYS A 214 -0.11 -22.47 2.37
C LYS A 214 0.67 -21.35 1.70
N CYS A 215 0.00 -20.39 1.06
CA CYS A 215 0.61 -19.12 0.70
C CYS A 215 0.67 -18.23 1.93
N ILE A 216 1.76 -18.33 2.64
CA ILE A 216 1.98 -17.69 3.95
C ILE A 216 3.15 -16.75 3.79
N ILE A 217 3.00 -15.51 4.27
CA ILE A 217 4.14 -14.62 4.46
C ILE A 217 5.03 -15.23 5.52
N SER A 218 6.18 -15.75 5.13
CA SER A 218 7.22 -16.21 6.04
C SER A 218 8.23 -15.08 6.21
N ILE A 219 8.16 -14.35 7.30
CA ILE A 219 9.20 -13.41 7.70
C ILE A 219 10.25 -14.21 8.45
N ARG A 220 11.34 -14.56 7.77
CA ARG A 220 12.55 -15.02 8.46
C ARG A 220 13.32 -13.78 8.92
N MET A 221 13.12 -13.37 10.14
CA MET A 221 14.05 -12.47 10.80
C MET A 221 15.38 -13.20 10.92
N ALA A 222 16.45 -12.65 10.35
CA ALA A 222 17.80 -13.14 10.61
C ALA A 222 18.06 -13.00 12.12
N GLY A 223 17.92 -14.08 12.85
CA GLY A 223 18.31 -14.12 14.24
C GLY A 223 19.82 -13.90 14.30
N THR A 224 20.22 -12.87 15.02
CA THR A 224 21.56 -12.80 15.55
C THR A 224 21.83 -14.14 16.23
N SER A 225 22.74 -14.92 15.67
CA SER A 225 23.26 -16.13 16.33
C SER A 225 24.01 -15.68 17.58
N SER A 226 23.29 -15.50 18.67
CA SER A 226 23.88 -15.46 19.99
C SER A 226 24.29 -16.87 20.32
N SER A 227 25.54 -17.21 19.96
CA SER A 227 26.26 -18.26 20.60
C SER A 227 26.49 -17.83 22.05
N MET A 228 25.60 -18.21 22.94
CA MET A 228 25.93 -18.37 24.36
C MET A 228 25.94 -19.84 24.70
N ARG A 229 27.14 -20.32 24.97
CA ARG A 229 27.41 -21.53 25.71
C ARG A 229 26.88 -21.38 27.15
#